data_3b2a062fca3fe594f461b8819711496e
#
_entry.id   3b2a062fca3fe594f461b8819711496e
#
_cell.length_a   1.000
_cell.length_b   1.000
_cell.length_c   1.000
_cell.angle_alpha   90.00
_cell.angle_beta   90.00
_cell.angle_gamma   90.00
#
_symmetry.space_group_name_H-M   'P 1'
#
loop_
_entity.id
_entity.type
_entity.pdbx_description
1 polymer ?
#
loop_
_entity_poly.entity_id
_entity_poly.type
_entity_poly.pdbx_seq_one_letter_code
_entity_poly.pdbx_strand_id
1 'polypeptide(L)'
;RVYVHAQVHSEFLAALAENVAQLKVGDPADPETQVSALITPAESDRVQAWAAEAVQQGALLVAGGGRGEDGVLLPTLLDRVEPKMSISHSEVFGPVLGVAAYNTFDQAVDMANDTRYGLQAGVFTQDISTALRAAERIDFGGVLINEVPAFRVDQQPYGGLRDSGNTREGPVYAMEEMTERKTIIIQS
;
A
#
# COMPACT_ATOMS: atom_id res chain seq x y z
N ARG A 1 -1.07 2.13 -3.69
CA ARG A 1 -0.66 2.37 -5.09
C ARG A 1 -0.42 1.02 -5.76
N VAL A 2 -1.03 0.80 -6.91
CA VAL A 2 -0.92 -0.44 -7.70
C VAL A 2 -0.39 -0.08 -9.08
N TYR A 3 0.73 -0.66 -9.47
CA TYR A 3 1.34 -0.48 -10.78
C TYR A 3 1.19 -1.75 -11.60
N VAL A 4 0.63 -1.65 -12.80
CA VAL A 4 0.27 -2.79 -13.63
C VAL A 4 0.88 -2.65 -15.01
N HIS A 5 1.53 -3.70 -15.51
CA HIS A 5 2.09 -3.66 -16.87
C HIS A 5 0.98 -3.47 -17.91
N ALA A 6 1.19 -2.55 -18.85
CA ALA A 6 0.18 -2.12 -19.82
C ALA A 6 -0.48 -3.28 -20.59
N GLN A 7 0.25 -4.37 -20.85
CA GLN A 7 -0.28 -5.52 -21.59
C GLN A 7 -1.39 -6.28 -20.83
N VAL A 8 -1.37 -6.27 -19.49
CA VAL A 8 -2.34 -6.97 -18.65
C VAL A 8 -3.25 -6.04 -17.87
N HIS A 9 -3.08 -4.71 -18.05
CA HIS A 9 -3.75 -3.68 -17.26
C HIS A 9 -5.29 -3.81 -17.32
N SER A 10 -5.86 -3.96 -18.51
CA SER A 10 -7.32 -4.02 -18.66
C SER A 10 -7.92 -5.26 -18.01
N GLU A 11 -7.27 -6.42 -18.16
CA GLU A 11 -7.71 -7.68 -17.55
C GLU A 11 -7.59 -7.63 -16.04
N PHE A 12 -6.45 -7.13 -15.53
CA PHE A 12 -6.21 -6.94 -14.10
C PHE A 12 -7.25 -5.99 -13.49
N LEU A 13 -7.49 -4.84 -14.13
CA LEU A 13 -8.43 -3.83 -13.64
C LEU A 13 -9.87 -4.37 -13.57
N ALA A 14 -10.30 -5.15 -14.56
CA ALA A 14 -11.62 -5.80 -14.55
C ALA A 14 -11.75 -6.78 -13.39
N ALA A 15 -10.78 -7.69 -13.22
CA ALA A 15 -10.77 -8.63 -12.12
C ALA A 15 -10.70 -7.93 -10.74
N LEU A 16 -9.93 -6.86 -10.61
CA LEU A 16 -9.84 -6.07 -9.38
C LEU A 16 -11.17 -5.38 -9.07
N ALA A 17 -11.85 -4.83 -10.07
CA ALA A 17 -13.16 -4.19 -9.89
C ALA A 17 -14.22 -5.18 -9.40
N GLU A 18 -14.25 -6.39 -9.94
CA GLU A 18 -15.15 -7.46 -9.49
C GLU A 18 -14.89 -7.82 -8.01
N ASN A 19 -13.63 -7.96 -7.61
CA ASN A 19 -13.26 -8.25 -6.21
C ASN A 19 -13.62 -7.10 -5.28
N VAL A 20 -13.36 -5.86 -5.68
CA VAL A 20 -13.71 -4.67 -4.87
C VAL A 20 -15.22 -4.56 -4.67
N ALA A 21 -16.01 -4.87 -5.68
CA ALA A 21 -17.49 -4.85 -5.61
C ALA A 21 -18.07 -5.91 -4.66
N GLN A 22 -17.34 -6.99 -4.38
CA GLN A 22 -17.76 -8.05 -3.47
C GLN A 22 -17.43 -7.79 -2.00
N LEU A 23 -16.62 -6.76 -1.71
CA LEU A 23 -16.26 -6.43 -0.34
C LEU A 23 -17.50 -6.04 0.48
N LYS A 24 -17.71 -6.74 1.59
CA LYS A 24 -18.81 -6.45 2.51
C LYS A 24 -18.46 -5.24 3.37
N VAL A 25 -19.22 -4.18 3.19
CA VAL A 25 -19.14 -2.95 3.98
C VAL A 25 -20.20 -2.98 5.07
N GLY A 26 -19.87 -2.62 6.31
CA GLY A 26 -20.85 -2.64 7.38
C GLY A 26 -20.31 -2.43 8.79
N ASP A 27 -21.07 -2.92 9.78
CA ASP A 27 -20.76 -2.86 11.20
C ASP A 27 -19.49 -3.67 11.51
N PRO A 28 -18.47 -3.11 12.20
CA PRO A 28 -17.28 -3.83 12.60
C PRO A 28 -17.54 -4.97 13.61
N ALA A 29 -18.69 -5.00 14.26
CA ALA A 29 -19.09 -6.10 15.14
C ALA A 29 -19.59 -7.34 14.37
N ASP A 30 -19.94 -7.21 13.09
CA ASP A 30 -20.28 -8.34 12.23
C ASP A 30 -19.00 -9.00 11.70
N PRO A 31 -18.74 -10.30 12.01
CA PRO A 31 -17.52 -11.00 11.57
C PRO A 31 -17.38 -11.10 10.05
N GLU A 32 -18.44 -10.91 9.30
CA GLU A 32 -18.41 -10.91 7.83
C GLU A 32 -18.01 -9.56 7.22
N THR A 33 -18.00 -8.49 8.02
CA THR A 33 -17.63 -7.16 7.55
C THR A 33 -16.14 -7.10 7.24
N GLN A 34 -15.81 -6.64 6.03
CA GLN A 34 -14.43 -6.50 5.54
C GLN A 34 -13.99 -5.03 5.51
N VAL A 35 -14.92 -4.10 5.35
CA VAL A 35 -14.66 -2.67 5.35
C VAL A 35 -15.67 -1.98 6.25
N SER A 36 -15.21 -1.10 7.14
CA SER A 36 -16.05 -0.39 8.09
C SER A 36 -15.74 1.11 8.10
N ALA A 37 -16.38 1.85 9.00
CA ALA A 37 -16.20 3.28 9.15
C ALA A 37 -14.76 3.66 9.46
N LEU A 38 -14.31 4.80 8.93
CA LEU A 38 -13.03 5.40 9.30
C LEU A 38 -13.12 5.97 10.72
N ILE A 39 -11.95 6.33 11.27
CA ILE A 39 -11.79 6.75 12.66
C ILE A 39 -12.68 7.96 13.05
N THR A 40 -12.94 8.86 12.09
CA THR A 40 -13.84 10.00 12.27
C THR A 40 -14.60 10.32 10.98
N PRO A 41 -15.77 10.98 11.07
CA PRO A 41 -16.48 11.50 9.88
C PRO A 41 -15.62 12.46 9.05
N ALA A 42 -14.80 13.30 9.69
CA ALA A 42 -13.91 14.25 9.00
C ALA A 42 -12.86 13.53 8.13
N GLU A 43 -12.33 12.39 8.59
CA GLU A 43 -11.44 11.56 7.77
C GLU A 43 -12.16 10.94 6.59
N SER A 44 -13.40 10.50 6.78
CA SER A 44 -14.24 10.02 5.67
C SER A 44 -14.49 11.10 4.62
N ASP A 45 -14.76 12.35 5.07
CA ASP A 45 -14.95 13.50 4.17
C ASP A 45 -13.65 13.83 3.42
N ARG A 46 -12.51 13.80 4.09
CA ARG A 46 -11.18 14.04 3.49
C ARG A 46 -10.88 12.99 2.41
N VAL A 47 -11.04 11.71 2.71
CA VAL A 47 -10.76 10.61 1.76
C VAL A 47 -11.68 10.69 0.55
N GLN A 48 -12.97 10.98 0.78
CA GLN A 48 -13.92 11.17 -0.32
C GLN A 48 -13.56 12.38 -1.19
N ALA A 49 -13.14 13.48 -0.58
CA ALA A 49 -12.70 14.68 -1.29
C ALA A 49 -11.46 14.40 -2.16
N TRP A 50 -10.48 13.67 -1.63
CA TRP A 50 -9.27 13.30 -2.39
C TRP A 50 -9.59 12.36 -3.58
N ALA A 51 -10.52 11.43 -3.42
CA ALA A 51 -10.97 10.60 -4.54
C ALA A 51 -11.68 11.43 -5.62
N ALA A 52 -12.54 12.38 -5.22
CA ALA A 52 -13.21 13.28 -6.14
C ALA A 52 -12.22 14.24 -6.85
N GLU A 53 -11.22 14.76 -6.11
CA GLU A 53 -10.13 15.57 -6.66
C GLU A 53 -9.36 14.81 -7.74
N ALA A 54 -9.01 13.54 -7.47
CA ALA A 54 -8.28 12.70 -8.43
C ALA A 54 -9.10 12.52 -9.73
N VAL A 55 -10.41 12.33 -9.64
CA VAL A 55 -11.29 12.24 -10.82
C VAL A 55 -11.30 13.57 -11.59
N GLN A 56 -11.36 14.71 -10.91
CA GLN A 56 -11.28 16.03 -11.55
C GLN A 56 -9.92 16.26 -12.24
N GLN A 57 -8.85 15.65 -11.73
CA GLN A 57 -7.51 15.72 -12.30
C GLN A 57 -7.27 14.68 -13.42
N GLY A 58 -8.25 13.84 -13.74
CA GLY A 58 -8.20 12.92 -14.88
C GLY A 58 -8.13 11.41 -14.52
N ALA A 59 -8.16 11.05 -13.24
CA ALA A 59 -8.33 9.66 -12.86
C ALA A 59 -9.73 9.14 -13.25
N LEU A 60 -9.83 7.85 -13.54
CA LEU A 60 -11.09 7.21 -13.85
C LEU A 60 -11.62 6.48 -12.61
N LEU A 61 -12.85 6.81 -12.19
CA LEU A 61 -13.56 6.05 -11.17
C LEU A 61 -14.03 4.72 -11.77
N VAL A 62 -13.52 3.61 -11.26
CA VAL A 62 -13.84 2.26 -11.73
C VAL A 62 -14.88 1.60 -10.83
N ALA A 63 -14.76 1.80 -9.51
CA ALA A 63 -15.73 1.27 -8.53
C ALA A 63 -15.79 2.19 -7.30
N GLY A 64 -16.90 2.17 -6.59
CA GLY A 64 -17.12 2.94 -5.35
C GLY A 64 -17.30 4.44 -5.59
N GLY A 65 -16.54 5.28 -4.88
CA GLY A 65 -16.57 6.75 -5.02
C GLY A 65 -17.65 7.45 -4.19
N GLY A 66 -18.41 6.72 -3.39
CA GLY A 66 -19.51 7.24 -2.58
C GLY A 66 -19.58 6.61 -1.21
N ARG A 67 -20.76 6.71 -0.58
CA ARG A 67 -21.06 6.12 0.72
C ARG A 67 -22.22 5.12 0.59
N GLY A 68 -22.21 4.10 1.43
CA GLY A 68 -23.33 3.19 1.62
C GLY A 68 -24.49 3.87 2.36
N GLU A 69 -25.59 3.12 2.54
CA GLU A 69 -26.79 3.60 3.24
C GLU A 69 -26.52 3.98 4.70
N ASP A 70 -25.52 3.34 5.32
CA ASP A 70 -25.04 3.60 6.68
C ASP A 70 -24.06 4.78 6.77
N GLY A 71 -23.74 5.45 5.65
CA GLY A 71 -22.79 6.55 5.57
C GLY A 71 -21.31 6.15 5.53
N VAL A 72 -20.99 4.85 5.56
CA VAL A 72 -19.64 4.32 5.45
C VAL A 72 -19.11 4.50 4.02
N LEU A 73 -17.84 4.89 3.89
CA LEU A 73 -17.20 5.01 2.57
C LEU A 73 -17.12 3.64 1.89
N LEU A 74 -17.58 3.59 0.65
CA LEU A 74 -17.45 2.42 -0.18
C LEU A 74 -16.00 2.24 -0.65
N PRO A 75 -15.50 0.99 -0.72
CA PRO A 75 -14.22 0.70 -1.35
C PRO A 75 -14.15 1.32 -2.73
N THR A 76 -13.13 2.13 -2.96
CA THR A 76 -13.03 2.97 -4.15
C THR A 76 -11.81 2.56 -4.97
N LEU A 77 -12.03 2.28 -6.23
CA LEU A 77 -10.99 1.94 -7.20
C LEU A 77 -10.89 3.04 -8.25
N LEU A 78 -9.69 3.61 -8.36
CA LEU A 78 -9.36 4.65 -9.33
C LEU A 78 -8.28 4.15 -10.28
N ASP A 79 -8.48 4.33 -11.57
CA ASP A 79 -7.48 4.07 -12.60
C ASP A 79 -6.87 5.37 -13.13
N ARG A 80 -5.75 5.30 -13.82
CA ARG A 80 -4.97 6.43 -14.36
C ARG A 80 -4.57 7.44 -13.29
N VAL A 81 -4.20 6.92 -12.14
CA VAL A 81 -3.73 7.76 -11.04
C VAL A 81 -2.32 8.27 -11.36
N GLU A 82 -2.13 9.58 -11.25
CA GLU A 82 -0.85 10.24 -11.48
C GLU A 82 -0.14 10.59 -10.15
N PRO A 83 1.20 10.69 -10.14
CA PRO A 83 1.98 10.97 -8.93
C PRO A 83 1.58 12.26 -8.20
N LYS A 84 1.13 13.29 -8.93
CA LYS A 84 0.71 14.59 -8.36
C LYS A 84 -0.61 14.56 -7.59
N MET A 85 -1.42 13.51 -7.74
CA MET A 85 -2.73 13.38 -7.09
C MET A 85 -2.56 13.09 -5.61
N SER A 86 -3.37 13.72 -4.75
CA SER A 86 -3.30 13.56 -3.28
C SER A 86 -3.36 12.10 -2.85
N ILE A 87 -4.19 11.29 -3.52
CA ILE A 87 -4.30 9.84 -3.27
C ILE A 87 -3.06 9.03 -3.66
N SER A 88 -2.13 9.59 -4.42
CA SER A 88 -0.88 8.93 -4.83
C SER A 88 0.31 9.31 -3.97
N HIS A 89 0.47 10.60 -3.66
CA HIS A 89 1.65 11.08 -2.94
C HIS A 89 1.49 11.12 -1.43
N SER A 90 0.26 11.04 -0.91
CA SER A 90 -0.03 11.06 0.53
C SER A 90 -0.67 9.75 0.98
N GLU A 91 -0.48 9.40 2.26
CA GLU A 91 -1.11 8.24 2.85
C GLU A 91 -2.60 8.49 3.05
N VAL A 92 -3.44 7.67 2.42
CA VAL A 92 -4.89 7.92 2.37
C VAL A 92 -5.59 7.55 3.67
N PHE A 93 -5.16 6.51 4.39
CA PHE A 93 -5.85 5.95 5.55
C PHE A 93 -7.35 5.70 5.30
N GLY A 94 -7.67 5.10 4.17
CA GLY A 94 -9.05 4.82 3.77
C GLY A 94 -9.13 3.78 2.65
N PRO A 95 -10.33 3.28 2.34
CA PRO A 95 -10.54 2.19 1.40
C PRO A 95 -10.45 2.66 -0.06
N VAL A 96 -9.30 3.19 -0.46
CA VAL A 96 -9.05 3.69 -1.83
C VAL A 96 -7.82 3.03 -2.41
N LEU A 97 -7.94 2.49 -3.61
CA LEU A 97 -6.83 1.98 -4.42
C LEU A 97 -6.65 2.85 -5.67
N GLY A 98 -5.42 3.29 -5.89
CA GLY A 98 -5.01 3.98 -7.12
C GLY A 98 -4.20 3.05 -8.02
N VAL A 99 -4.65 2.86 -9.26
CA VAL A 99 -3.99 2.06 -10.28
C VAL A 99 -3.35 2.95 -11.33
N ALA A 100 -2.15 2.62 -11.76
CA ALA A 100 -1.46 3.23 -12.88
C ALA A 100 -0.76 2.18 -13.74
N ALA A 101 -0.80 2.37 -15.05
CA ALA A 101 -0.11 1.48 -15.99
C ALA A 101 1.35 1.87 -16.17
N TYR A 102 2.20 0.86 -16.41
CA TYR A 102 3.59 1.04 -16.81
C TYR A 102 3.94 0.18 -18.03
N ASN A 103 5.01 0.53 -18.75
CA ASN A 103 5.44 -0.17 -19.96
C ASN A 103 6.75 -0.94 -19.78
N THR A 104 7.62 -0.52 -18.87
CA THR A 104 8.94 -1.14 -18.65
C THR A 104 9.19 -1.38 -17.17
N PHE A 105 10.00 -2.38 -16.87
CA PHE A 105 10.43 -2.66 -15.50
C PHE A 105 11.05 -1.42 -14.82
N ASP A 106 11.91 -0.70 -15.52
CA ASP A 106 12.57 0.48 -14.97
C ASP A 106 11.55 1.57 -14.60
N GLN A 107 10.57 1.81 -15.48
CA GLN A 107 9.46 2.72 -15.19
C GLN A 107 8.68 2.30 -13.93
N ALA A 108 8.39 1.00 -13.75
CA ALA A 108 7.69 0.52 -12.56
C ALA A 108 8.48 0.77 -11.28
N VAL A 109 9.80 0.54 -11.30
CA VAL A 109 10.69 0.80 -10.17
C VAL A 109 10.74 2.29 -9.84
N ASP A 110 10.89 3.15 -10.86
CA ASP A 110 10.92 4.60 -10.68
C ASP A 110 9.60 5.11 -10.07
N MET A 111 8.47 4.66 -10.60
CA MET A 111 7.13 4.99 -10.06
C MET A 111 6.95 4.49 -8.62
N ALA A 112 7.45 3.31 -8.29
CA ALA A 112 7.37 2.77 -6.94
C ALA A 112 8.19 3.61 -5.95
N ASN A 113 9.39 4.02 -6.33
CA ASN A 113 10.31 4.80 -5.51
C ASN A 113 9.95 6.29 -5.43
N ASP A 114 9.13 6.81 -6.35
CA ASP A 114 8.67 8.21 -6.33
C ASP A 114 7.65 8.45 -5.21
N THR A 115 8.15 8.47 -4.00
CA THR A 115 7.36 8.69 -2.77
C THR A 115 8.26 9.07 -1.60
N ARG A 116 7.69 9.81 -0.65
CA ARG A 116 8.32 10.08 0.65
C ARG A 116 8.24 8.90 1.63
N TYR A 117 7.48 7.86 1.31
CA TYR A 117 7.31 6.66 2.12
C TYR A 117 8.17 5.50 1.62
N GLY A 118 8.30 4.46 2.41
CA GLY A 118 9.08 3.28 2.05
C GLY A 118 8.90 2.12 3.03
N LEU A 119 7.64 1.70 3.28
CA LEU A 119 7.38 0.63 4.25
C LEU A 119 7.54 -0.75 3.60
N GLN A 120 6.61 -1.15 2.75
CA GLN A 120 6.64 -2.42 2.05
C GLN A 120 6.17 -2.30 0.61
N ALA A 121 6.73 -3.14 -0.27
CA ALA A 121 6.31 -3.31 -1.65
C ALA A 121 6.09 -4.79 -1.97
N GLY A 122 5.00 -5.11 -2.66
CA GLY A 122 4.74 -6.42 -3.25
C GLY A 122 5.04 -6.41 -4.74
N VAL A 123 5.74 -7.42 -5.24
CA VAL A 123 6.12 -7.58 -6.65
C VAL A 123 5.70 -8.95 -7.13
N PHE A 124 4.86 -9.00 -8.15
CA PHE A 124 4.35 -10.23 -8.73
C PHE A 124 5.03 -10.54 -10.06
N THR A 125 5.81 -11.60 -10.10
CA THR A 125 6.53 -12.04 -11.30
C THR A 125 6.90 -13.54 -11.20
N GLN A 126 6.96 -14.22 -12.34
CA GLN A 126 7.50 -15.59 -12.43
C GLN A 126 8.96 -15.61 -12.88
N ASP A 127 9.51 -14.47 -13.32
CA ASP A 127 10.91 -14.36 -13.71
C ASP A 127 11.79 -14.01 -12.51
N ILE A 128 12.67 -14.95 -12.15
CA ILE A 128 13.57 -14.80 -11.00
C ILE A 128 14.53 -13.61 -11.17
N SER A 129 14.96 -13.30 -12.39
CA SER A 129 15.85 -12.17 -12.64
C SER A 129 15.15 -10.85 -12.38
N THR A 130 13.90 -10.72 -12.78
CA THR A 130 13.05 -9.56 -12.47
C THR A 130 12.79 -9.46 -10.97
N ALA A 131 12.51 -10.57 -10.28
CA ALA A 131 12.32 -10.59 -8.84
C ALA A 131 13.55 -10.06 -8.07
N LEU A 132 14.74 -10.55 -8.39
CA LEU A 132 15.99 -10.13 -7.74
C LEU A 132 16.32 -8.66 -8.04
N ARG A 133 16.16 -8.23 -9.29
CA ARG A 133 16.34 -6.82 -9.65
C ARG A 133 15.35 -5.89 -8.94
N ALA A 134 14.11 -6.32 -8.77
CA ALA A 134 13.11 -5.56 -8.03
C ALA A 134 13.49 -5.45 -6.54
N ALA A 135 13.88 -6.55 -5.92
CA ALA A 135 14.34 -6.57 -4.53
C ALA A 135 15.57 -5.68 -4.28
N GLU A 136 16.47 -5.57 -5.25
CA GLU A 136 17.65 -4.70 -5.17
C GLU A 136 17.32 -3.22 -5.38
N ARG A 137 16.39 -2.90 -6.29
CA ARG A 137 16.16 -1.54 -6.78
C ARG A 137 15.00 -0.80 -6.14
N ILE A 138 14.04 -1.53 -5.55
CA ILE A 138 12.93 -0.91 -4.82
C ILE A 138 13.43 -0.52 -3.42
N ASP A 139 13.46 0.79 -3.16
CA ASP A 139 14.00 1.38 -1.93
C ASP A 139 12.93 1.44 -0.83
N PHE A 140 12.58 0.26 -0.29
CA PHE A 140 11.60 0.06 0.76
C PHE A 140 12.17 -0.82 1.88
N GLY A 141 11.60 -0.71 3.07
CA GLY A 141 12.00 -1.55 4.21
C GLY A 141 11.77 -3.04 4.01
N GLY A 142 10.75 -3.39 3.21
CA GLY A 142 10.49 -4.77 2.78
C GLY A 142 10.06 -4.83 1.31
N VAL A 143 10.61 -5.80 0.56
CA VAL A 143 10.18 -6.13 -0.80
C VAL A 143 9.79 -7.59 -0.82
N LEU A 144 8.51 -7.85 -1.06
CA LEU A 144 7.92 -9.17 -1.06
C LEU A 144 7.70 -9.65 -2.50
N ILE A 145 8.17 -10.84 -2.80
CA ILE A 145 8.02 -11.41 -4.15
C ILE A 145 6.84 -12.40 -4.14
N ASN A 146 5.90 -12.18 -5.04
CA ASN A 146 4.65 -12.94 -5.18
C ASN A 146 3.79 -12.97 -3.90
N GLU A 147 3.87 -11.87 -3.13
CA GLU A 147 3.08 -11.68 -1.92
C GLU A 147 2.64 -10.20 -1.81
N VAL A 148 1.54 -9.97 -1.10
CA VAL A 148 1.01 -8.62 -0.86
C VAL A 148 1.84 -7.87 0.18
N PRO A 149 1.92 -6.54 0.11
CA PRO A 149 2.73 -5.74 1.06
C PRO A 149 2.17 -5.72 2.48
N ALA A 150 1.02 -6.35 2.73
CA ALA A 150 0.46 -6.53 4.07
C ALA A 150 0.97 -7.78 4.80
N PHE A 151 1.68 -8.68 4.11
CA PHE A 151 2.22 -9.91 4.72
C PHE A 151 3.30 -9.58 5.75
N ARG A 152 3.22 -10.25 6.89
CA ARG A 152 4.17 -10.12 7.99
C ARG A 152 4.27 -11.42 8.80
N VAL A 153 5.47 -11.71 9.29
CA VAL A 153 5.73 -12.72 10.33
C VAL A 153 6.54 -12.10 11.47
N ASP A 154 6.33 -12.56 12.69
CA ASP A 154 6.90 -11.92 13.91
C ASP A 154 8.44 -11.93 13.96
N GLN A 155 9.09 -12.88 13.30
CA GLN A 155 10.54 -12.99 13.24
C GLN A 155 11.20 -12.09 12.20
N GLN A 156 10.39 -11.52 11.30
CA GLN A 156 10.87 -10.67 10.23
C GLN A 156 11.20 -9.27 10.76
N PRO A 157 12.32 -8.65 10.33
CA PRO A 157 12.55 -7.23 10.59
C PRO A 157 11.53 -6.41 9.81
N TYR A 158 10.55 -5.87 10.51
CA TYR A 158 9.50 -5.04 9.90
C TYR A 158 9.73 -3.57 10.22
N GLY A 159 9.77 -2.74 9.20
CA GLY A 159 9.92 -1.30 9.37
C GLY A 159 10.19 -0.60 8.05
N GLY A 160 10.01 0.72 8.05
CA GLY A 160 10.11 1.55 6.87
C GLY A 160 11.43 2.29 6.70
N LEU A 161 11.49 3.01 5.60
CA LEU A 161 12.51 4.01 5.30
C LEU A 161 11.81 5.37 5.13
N ARG A 162 12.58 6.45 5.17
CA ARG A 162 12.09 7.81 4.99
C ARG A 162 10.95 8.12 5.98
N ASP A 163 9.83 8.67 5.53
CA ASP A 163 8.71 9.03 6.41
C ASP A 163 7.91 7.83 6.96
N SER A 164 8.18 6.62 6.48
CA SER A 164 7.60 5.40 7.06
C SER A 164 8.29 4.92 8.33
N GLY A 165 9.28 5.65 8.82
CA GLY A 165 9.97 5.37 10.08
C GLY A 165 11.42 4.93 9.89
N ASN A 166 12.14 4.78 11.02
CA ASN A 166 13.57 4.53 11.06
C ASN A 166 13.96 3.37 11.97
N THR A 167 12.99 2.67 12.55
CA THR A 167 13.20 1.53 13.44
C THR A 167 12.82 0.22 12.77
N ARG A 168 13.08 -0.91 13.46
CA ARG A 168 12.65 -2.23 13.01
C ARG A 168 11.89 -2.92 14.15
N GLU A 169 10.68 -3.35 13.85
CA GLU A 169 9.90 -4.23 14.71
C GLU A 169 10.38 -5.68 14.55
N GLY A 170 10.05 -6.50 15.51
CA GLY A 170 10.49 -7.89 15.64
C GLY A 170 11.25 -8.09 16.94
N PRO A 171 11.11 -9.25 17.65
CA PRO A 171 11.62 -9.40 19.01
C PRO A 171 13.11 -9.09 19.16
N VAL A 172 13.94 -9.57 18.25
CA VAL A 172 15.40 -9.35 18.30
C VAL A 172 15.76 -7.89 18.07
N TYR A 173 15.14 -7.26 17.07
CA TYR A 173 15.41 -5.88 16.67
C TYR A 173 14.93 -4.90 17.74
N ALA A 174 13.73 -5.12 18.29
CA ALA A 174 13.20 -4.30 19.38
C ALA A 174 14.07 -4.41 20.64
N MET A 175 14.59 -5.60 20.98
CA MET A 175 15.53 -5.77 22.11
C MET A 175 16.84 -5.03 21.86
N GLU A 176 17.38 -5.05 20.65
CA GLU A 176 18.60 -4.32 20.31
C GLU A 176 18.42 -2.80 20.45
N GLU A 177 17.26 -2.27 20.05
CA GLU A 177 16.96 -0.84 20.17
C GLU A 177 16.66 -0.39 21.61
N MET A 178 16.13 -1.28 22.45
CA MET A 178 15.79 -0.99 23.86
C MET A 178 16.97 -1.19 24.81
N THR A 179 18.12 -1.67 24.36
CA THR A 179 19.28 -2.04 25.19
C THR A 179 20.56 -1.42 24.67
N GLU A 180 21.51 -1.22 25.60
CA GLU A 180 22.87 -0.80 25.29
C GLU A 180 23.85 -1.95 25.47
N ARG A 181 24.77 -2.14 24.51
CA ARG A 181 25.81 -3.15 24.60
C ARG A 181 26.91 -2.71 25.56
N LYS A 182 27.20 -3.51 26.59
CA LYS A 182 28.28 -3.28 27.55
C LYS A 182 29.34 -4.37 27.49
N THR A 183 30.60 -3.97 27.30
CA THR A 183 31.75 -4.87 27.36
C THR A 183 32.32 -4.89 28.77
N ILE A 184 32.55 -6.08 29.32
CA ILE A 184 33.21 -6.31 30.62
C ILE A 184 34.46 -7.14 30.35
N ILE A 185 35.63 -6.62 30.71
CA ILE A 185 36.91 -7.34 30.60
C ILE A 185 37.46 -7.51 32.00
N ILE A 186 37.71 -8.78 32.40
CA ILE A 186 38.32 -9.13 33.67
C ILE A 186 39.67 -9.78 33.35
N GLN A 187 40.75 -9.17 33.82
CA GLN A 187 42.10 -9.77 33.77
C GLN A 187 42.40 -10.41 35.13
N SER A 188 42.82 -11.66 35.10
CA SER A 188 43.31 -12.41 36.30
C SER A 188 44.81 -12.31 36.43
#